data_72d39a39b2a50a425adaca50d4426ab4
#
_entry.id   72d39a39b2a50a425adaca50d4426ab4
#
_cell.length_a   1.000
_cell.length_b   1.000
_cell.length_c   1.000
_cell.angle_alpha   90.00
_cell.angle_beta   90.00
_cell.angle_gamma   90.00
#
_symmetry.space_group_name_H-M   'P 1'
#
loop_
_entity.id
_entity.type
_entity.pdbx_description
1 polymer ?
#
loop_
_entity_poly.entity_id
_entity_poly.type
_entity_poly.pdbx_seq_one_letter_code
_entity_poly.pdbx_strand_id
1 'polypeptide(L)'
;MTTIGLLNEKSLHSALKHWYAKPGDLLEFALDGYVVDILRGNHVIEIQTGSFSSIKRKMRDLSCRYRVTLIYPVAHERWILEVPGTLQSTIMRRKSPKRQAVNQLFEELVSFPDLLKCPNFSIEVVSIQEEQLRRYSRRCHGKRRTWRVVERRLLSVLERFPFDAPSDLWQLIPPTLPDPFETSHLALALGHPRWFAQKIAYCLRQSGVTTAIGKKGNSLVYSRLAPSATGLDTAATGRTSAMAPMASNDARLITPPSASTRSSESSTSFDVPLREVDQRR
;
A
#
# COMPACT_ATOMS: atom_id res chain seq x y z
N MET A 1 -26.41 15.92 -10.38
CA MET A 1 -25.38 15.59 -9.38
C MET A 1 -24.02 15.75 -10.04
N THR A 2 -23.32 16.81 -9.71
CA THR A 2 -22.09 17.25 -10.38
C THR A 2 -20.91 16.46 -9.83
N THR A 3 -20.33 15.61 -10.65
CA THR A 3 -19.13 14.81 -10.35
C THR A 3 -17.90 15.74 -10.35
N ILE A 4 -17.57 16.36 -9.23
CA ILE A 4 -16.46 17.34 -9.11
C ILE A 4 -15.09 16.67 -8.87
N GLY A 5 -15.04 15.34 -8.69
CA GLY A 5 -13.80 14.61 -8.30
C GLY A 5 -12.96 14.03 -9.43
N LEU A 6 -13.53 13.78 -10.60
CA LEU A 6 -12.92 12.93 -11.63
C LEU A 6 -11.76 13.57 -12.44
N LEU A 7 -11.56 14.87 -12.38
CA LEU A 7 -10.60 15.57 -13.26
C LEU A 7 -9.15 15.61 -12.74
N ASN A 8 -8.86 15.13 -11.51
CA ASN A 8 -7.51 15.24 -10.91
C ASN A 8 -7.03 13.97 -10.20
N GLU A 9 -7.73 12.85 -10.33
CA GLU A 9 -7.34 11.60 -9.71
C GLU A 9 -6.10 11.01 -10.41
N LYS A 10 -5.05 10.75 -9.64
CA LYS A 10 -3.83 10.12 -10.17
C LYS A 10 -4.14 8.69 -10.57
N SER A 11 -3.72 8.26 -11.76
CA SER A 11 -4.05 6.94 -12.32
C SER A 11 -3.68 5.75 -11.41
N LEU A 12 -2.59 5.86 -10.63
CA LEU A 12 -2.23 4.84 -9.64
C LEU A 12 -3.26 4.74 -8.51
N HIS A 13 -3.77 5.88 -8.01
CA HIS A 13 -4.77 5.91 -6.96
C HIS A 13 -6.08 5.30 -7.45
N SER A 14 -6.56 5.72 -8.60
CA SER A 14 -7.76 5.18 -9.24
C SER A 14 -7.66 3.67 -9.48
N ALA A 15 -6.53 3.20 -10.03
CA ALA A 15 -6.31 1.78 -10.28
C ALA A 15 -6.33 0.95 -9.00
N LEU A 16 -5.71 1.43 -7.91
CA LEU A 16 -5.76 0.76 -6.60
C LEU A 16 -7.16 0.78 -6.02
N LYS A 17 -7.89 1.90 -6.11
CA LYS A 17 -9.28 1.99 -5.66
C LYS A 17 -10.16 0.93 -6.34
N HIS A 18 -10.06 0.80 -7.66
CA HIS A 18 -10.79 -0.25 -8.40
C HIS A 18 -10.32 -1.66 -8.05
N TRP A 19 -9.03 -1.85 -7.78
CA TRP A 19 -8.49 -3.15 -7.39
C TRP A 19 -9.02 -3.63 -6.01
N TYR A 20 -9.22 -2.68 -5.06
CA TYR A 20 -9.77 -2.96 -3.73
C TYR A 20 -11.29 -3.02 -3.70
N ALA A 21 -11.96 -2.38 -4.64
CA ALA A 21 -13.41 -2.32 -4.69
C ALA A 21 -14.04 -3.70 -4.89
N LYS A 22 -15.15 -3.94 -4.20
CA LYS A 22 -15.97 -5.15 -4.31
C LYS A 22 -17.41 -4.78 -4.68
N PRO A 23 -18.19 -5.71 -5.23
CA PRO A 23 -19.61 -5.48 -5.45
C PRO A 23 -20.31 -5.03 -4.15
N GLY A 24 -21.11 -3.97 -4.24
CA GLY A 24 -21.81 -3.36 -3.11
C GLY A 24 -21.04 -2.27 -2.37
N ASP A 25 -19.78 -2.02 -2.69
CA ASP A 25 -19.01 -0.91 -2.12
C ASP A 25 -19.49 0.45 -2.69
N LEU A 26 -19.49 1.48 -1.86
CA LEU A 26 -19.70 2.85 -2.28
C LEU A 26 -18.34 3.52 -2.51
N LEU A 27 -18.12 4.04 -3.72
CA LEU A 27 -16.88 4.72 -4.10
C LEU A 27 -17.05 6.23 -4.01
N GLU A 28 -15.96 6.93 -3.59
CA GLU A 28 -15.95 8.39 -3.45
C GLU A 28 -17.15 8.92 -2.66
N PHE A 29 -17.44 8.24 -1.56
CA PHE A 29 -18.64 8.52 -0.77
C PHE A 29 -18.39 9.65 0.23
N ALA A 30 -19.35 10.60 0.31
CA ALA A 30 -19.32 11.66 1.31
C ALA A 30 -19.73 11.11 2.68
N LEU A 31 -18.81 11.16 3.65
CA LEU A 31 -18.98 10.63 5.00
C LEU A 31 -18.43 11.62 6.02
N ASP A 32 -19.27 12.11 6.92
CA ASP A 32 -18.89 13.01 8.03
C ASP A 32 -18.03 14.23 7.60
N GLY A 33 -18.37 14.83 6.45
CA GLY A 33 -17.65 15.98 5.90
C GLY A 33 -16.36 15.64 5.14
N TYR A 34 -16.06 14.36 4.97
CA TYR A 34 -14.95 13.85 4.15
C TYR A 34 -15.50 13.09 2.94
N VAL A 35 -14.71 13.02 1.87
CA VAL A 35 -14.93 12.06 0.79
C VAL A 35 -14.00 10.88 1.05
N VAL A 36 -14.54 9.67 1.18
CA VAL A 36 -13.78 8.43 1.39
C VAL A 36 -13.68 7.65 0.08
N ASP A 37 -12.54 7.01 -0.16
CA ASP A 37 -12.29 6.30 -1.42
C ASP A 37 -13.25 5.13 -1.61
N ILE A 38 -13.41 4.30 -0.57
CA ILE A 38 -14.29 3.12 -0.57
C ILE A 38 -14.96 3.02 0.80
N LEU A 39 -16.29 2.93 0.80
CA LEU A 39 -17.08 2.59 1.99
C LEU A 39 -17.73 1.21 1.81
N ARG A 40 -17.38 0.28 2.67
CA ARG A 40 -17.90 -1.10 2.72
C ARG A 40 -18.63 -1.34 4.03
N GLY A 41 -19.93 -1.15 4.04
CA GLY A 41 -20.71 -1.16 5.29
C GLY A 41 -20.19 -0.10 6.26
N ASN A 42 -19.63 -0.50 7.40
CA ASN A 42 -19.01 0.40 8.39
C ASN A 42 -17.48 0.48 8.28
N HIS A 43 -16.91 -0.01 7.18
CA HIS A 43 -15.47 -0.07 6.96
C HIS A 43 -15.05 0.92 5.87
N VAL A 44 -14.27 1.91 6.23
CA VAL A 44 -13.63 2.87 5.33
C VAL A 44 -12.29 2.30 4.86
N ILE A 45 -12.08 2.26 3.55
CA ILE A 45 -10.79 1.92 2.94
C ILE A 45 -10.31 3.15 2.18
N GLU A 46 -9.17 3.67 2.60
CA GLU A 46 -8.57 4.89 2.06
C GLU A 46 -7.24 4.58 1.40
N ILE A 47 -6.99 5.10 0.20
CA ILE A 47 -5.77 4.84 -0.56
C ILE A 47 -4.90 6.09 -0.56
N GLN A 48 -3.72 6.01 0.04
CA GLN A 48 -2.81 7.14 0.10
C GLN A 48 -1.52 6.87 -0.66
N THR A 49 -1.39 7.49 -1.83
CA THR A 49 -0.20 7.41 -2.68
C THR A 49 0.81 8.54 -2.44
N GLY A 50 0.49 9.46 -1.54
CA GLY A 50 1.29 10.62 -1.15
C GLY A 50 1.58 10.65 0.34
N SER A 51 1.86 11.86 0.88
CA SER A 51 2.21 12.02 2.29
C SER A 51 1.02 11.79 3.22
N PHE A 52 1.26 11.07 4.32
CA PHE A 52 0.28 10.84 5.38
C PHE A 52 -0.11 12.12 6.14
N SER A 53 0.77 13.11 6.14
CA SER A 53 0.48 14.39 6.81
C SER A 53 -0.79 15.06 6.28
N SER A 54 -1.09 14.90 4.99
CA SER A 54 -2.27 15.52 4.35
C SER A 54 -3.59 14.92 4.81
N ILE A 55 -3.60 13.66 5.28
CA ILE A 55 -4.81 12.94 5.69
C ILE A 55 -4.90 12.71 7.21
N LYS A 56 -3.94 13.21 7.97
CA LYS A 56 -3.84 12.98 9.42
C LYS A 56 -5.14 13.25 10.17
N ARG A 57 -5.75 14.41 9.93
CA ARG A 57 -7.02 14.80 10.56
C ARG A 57 -8.15 13.85 10.16
N LYS A 58 -8.31 13.62 8.86
CA LYS A 58 -9.33 12.71 8.31
C LYS A 58 -9.25 11.33 8.95
N MET A 59 -8.03 10.74 9.03
CA MET A 59 -7.84 9.41 9.63
C MET A 59 -8.20 9.37 11.11
N ARG A 60 -7.83 10.40 11.88
CA ARG A 60 -8.19 10.51 13.31
C ARG A 60 -9.68 10.62 13.50
N ASP A 61 -10.34 11.50 12.77
CA ASP A 61 -11.77 11.76 12.94
C ASP A 61 -12.60 10.54 12.55
N LEU A 62 -12.26 9.88 11.42
CA LEU A 62 -12.99 8.70 10.95
C LEU A 62 -12.78 7.47 11.83
N SER A 63 -11.56 7.23 12.34
CA SER A 63 -11.27 6.06 13.18
C SER A 63 -11.95 6.11 14.56
N CYS A 64 -12.48 7.26 14.98
CA CYS A 64 -13.30 7.35 16.18
C CYS A 64 -14.66 6.64 16.03
N ARG A 65 -15.18 6.49 14.80
CA ARG A 65 -16.54 6.01 14.54
C ARG A 65 -16.60 4.80 13.61
N TYR A 66 -15.64 4.68 12.71
CA TYR A 66 -15.61 3.68 11.65
C TYR A 66 -14.35 2.82 11.77
N ARG A 67 -14.44 1.58 11.30
CA ARG A 67 -13.22 0.82 11.00
C ARG A 67 -12.56 1.47 9.78
N VAL A 68 -11.27 1.77 9.89
CA VAL A 68 -10.50 2.44 8.83
C VAL A 68 -9.28 1.62 8.48
N THR A 69 -9.11 1.29 7.21
CA THR A 69 -7.87 0.72 6.68
C THR A 69 -7.23 1.69 5.70
N LEU A 70 -6.01 2.11 6.01
CA LEU A 70 -5.20 2.96 5.15
C LEU A 70 -4.31 2.11 4.26
N ILE A 71 -4.52 2.17 2.94
CA ILE A 71 -3.73 1.45 1.94
C ILE A 71 -2.58 2.34 1.49
N TYR A 72 -1.34 1.84 1.65
CA TYR A 72 -0.13 2.54 1.26
C TYR A 72 0.69 1.74 0.24
N PRO A 73 0.73 2.15 -1.05
CA PRO A 73 1.50 1.44 -2.05
C PRO A 73 2.98 1.79 -2.00
N VAL A 74 3.84 0.77 -2.00
CA VAL A 74 5.29 0.87 -2.16
C VAL A 74 5.72 0.21 -3.47
N ALA A 75 6.47 0.94 -4.30
CA ALA A 75 6.90 0.45 -5.59
C ALA A 75 8.15 -0.45 -5.45
N HIS A 76 7.92 -1.75 -5.24
CA HIS A 76 8.99 -2.74 -5.22
C HIS A 76 9.72 -2.80 -6.56
N GLU A 77 8.96 -2.72 -7.67
CA GLU A 77 9.50 -2.59 -9.01
C GLU A 77 8.93 -1.37 -9.73
N ARG A 78 9.79 -0.68 -10.45
CA ARG A 78 9.40 0.53 -11.17
C ARG A 78 9.94 0.51 -12.58
N TRP A 79 9.06 0.72 -13.54
CA TRP A 79 9.41 1.03 -14.92
C TRP A 79 9.34 2.54 -15.14
N ILE A 80 10.27 3.06 -15.91
CA ILE A 80 10.35 4.50 -16.25
C ILE A 80 10.13 4.60 -17.74
N LEU A 81 9.06 5.30 -18.14
CA LEU A 81 8.73 5.66 -19.50
C LEU A 81 9.09 7.12 -19.70
N GLU A 82 10.16 7.38 -20.44
CA GLU A 82 10.68 8.73 -20.71
C GLU A 82 10.12 9.21 -22.04
N VAL A 83 9.28 10.27 -21.99
CA VAL A 83 8.74 10.94 -23.18
C VAL A 83 9.53 12.22 -23.40
N PRO A 84 10.32 12.29 -24.47
CA PRO A 84 11.09 13.48 -24.81
C PRO A 84 10.18 14.66 -25.16
N GLY A 85 10.70 15.88 -24.95
CA GLY A 85 9.96 17.11 -25.26
C GLY A 85 9.89 17.49 -26.75
N THR A 86 10.48 16.69 -27.65
CA THR A 86 10.52 16.92 -29.10
C THR A 86 9.94 15.75 -29.85
N LEU A 87 9.22 16.03 -30.94
CA LEU A 87 8.53 15.03 -31.78
C LEU A 87 9.47 13.98 -32.45
N GLN A 88 10.76 14.25 -32.49
CA GLN A 88 11.76 13.39 -33.17
C GLN A 88 12.46 12.39 -32.27
N SER A 89 12.14 12.38 -30.97
CA SER A 89 12.86 11.54 -30.02
C SER A 89 12.05 10.32 -29.62
N THR A 90 12.70 9.17 -29.61
CA THR A 90 12.09 7.87 -29.29
C THR A 90 11.68 7.81 -27.81
N ILE A 91 10.51 7.25 -27.55
CA ILE A 91 10.05 6.91 -26.20
C ILE A 91 10.93 5.76 -25.67
N MET A 92 11.57 5.98 -24.54
CA MET A 92 12.41 4.97 -23.89
C MET A 92 11.73 4.40 -22.65
N ARG A 93 11.67 3.07 -22.59
CA ARG A 93 11.16 2.34 -21.41
C ARG A 93 12.31 1.56 -20.78
N ARG A 94 12.55 1.78 -19.48
CA ARG A 94 13.61 1.09 -18.73
C ARG A 94 13.18 0.74 -17.32
N LYS A 95 13.74 -0.32 -16.76
CA LYS A 95 13.54 -0.67 -15.35
C LYS A 95 14.40 0.23 -14.46
N SER A 96 13.81 0.76 -13.41
CA SER A 96 14.53 1.54 -12.40
C SER A 96 15.36 0.61 -11.50
N PRO A 97 16.61 0.94 -11.17
CA PRO A 97 17.37 0.19 -10.17
C PRO A 97 16.86 0.42 -8.74
N LYS A 98 16.11 1.49 -8.51
CA LYS A 98 15.56 1.82 -7.19
C LYS A 98 14.36 0.95 -6.89
N ARG A 99 14.42 0.22 -5.79
CA ARG A 99 13.32 -0.55 -5.24
C ARG A 99 12.90 0.07 -3.90
N GLN A 100 11.62 0.13 -3.68
CA GLN A 100 11.08 0.52 -2.38
C GLN A 100 10.83 -0.74 -1.56
N ALA A 101 11.14 -0.68 -0.26
CA ALA A 101 10.86 -1.75 0.69
C ALA A 101 9.72 -1.34 1.61
N VAL A 102 9.05 -2.33 2.22
CA VAL A 102 7.90 -2.13 3.10
C VAL A 102 8.23 -1.23 4.29
N ASN A 103 9.46 -1.26 4.78
CA ASN A 103 9.93 -0.41 5.89
C ASN A 103 9.91 1.11 5.56
N GLN A 104 9.75 1.50 4.28
CA GLN A 104 9.50 2.90 3.92
C GLN A 104 8.18 3.44 4.48
N LEU A 105 7.29 2.57 4.95
CA LEU A 105 6.15 2.97 5.76
C LEU A 105 6.54 3.96 6.86
N PHE A 106 7.69 3.76 7.51
CA PHE A 106 8.16 4.63 8.58
C PHE A 106 8.45 6.07 8.15
N GLU A 107 8.70 6.33 6.87
CA GLU A 107 8.86 7.70 6.38
C GLU A 107 7.59 8.52 6.50
N GLU A 108 6.45 7.89 6.28
CA GLU A 108 5.13 8.51 6.31
C GLU A 108 4.46 8.37 7.69
N LEU A 109 4.69 7.24 8.37
CA LEU A 109 4.08 6.92 9.66
C LEU A 109 4.47 7.92 10.76
N VAL A 110 5.60 8.64 10.64
CA VAL A 110 5.98 9.74 11.55
C VAL A 110 4.88 10.80 11.72
N SER A 111 3.95 10.89 10.76
CA SER A 111 2.85 11.85 10.81
C SER A 111 1.82 11.55 11.91
N PHE A 112 1.56 10.27 12.18
CA PHE A 112 0.59 9.81 13.19
C PHE A 112 0.87 8.38 13.70
N PRO A 113 2.06 8.11 14.26
CA PRO A 113 2.44 6.75 14.66
C PRO A 113 1.60 6.20 15.81
N ASP A 114 0.99 7.09 16.59
CA ASP A 114 0.08 6.78 17.69
C ASP A 114 -1.28 6.25 17.24
N LEU A 115 -1.67 6.50 15.99
CA LEU A 115 -2.98 6.09 15.48
C LEU A 115 -3.15 4.58 15.39
N LEU A 116 -2.05 3.83 15.20
CA LEU A 116 -2.09 2.36 15.25
C LEU A 116 -2.53 1.78 16.61
N LYS A 117 -2.56 2.58 17.68
CA LYS A 117 -3.15 2.19 18.97
C LYS A 117 -4.68 2.18 18.95
N CYS A 118 -5.28 2.84 17.96
CA CYS A 118 -6.73 2.87 17.81
C CYS A 118 -7.21 1.52 17.28
N PRO A 119 -8.10 0.79 17.96
CA PRO A 119 -8.56 -0.53 17.53
C PRO A 119 -9.34 -0.50 16.20
N ASN A 120 -9.84 0.67 15.82
CA ASN A 120 -10.56 0.87 14.57
C ASN A 120 -9.64 1.27 13.40
N PHE A 121 -8.33 1.41 13.63
CA PHE A 121 -7.41 1.86 12.59
C PHE A 121 -6.37 0.79 12.26
N SER A 122 -6.19 0.54 10.99
CA SER A 122 -5.15 -0.34 10.44
C SER A 122 -4.46 0.28 9.23
N ILE A 123 -3.27 -0.20 8.94
CA ILE A 123 -2.53 0.16 7.73
C ILE A 123 -2.25 -1.13 6.96
N GLU A 124 -2.44 -1.09 5.64
CA GLU A 124 -1.99 -2.15 4.76
C GLU A 124 -0.99 -1.57 3.76
N VAL A 125 0.26 -2.03 3.84
CA VAL A 125 1.27 -1.69 2.83
C VAL A 125 1.15 -2.67 1.68
N VAL A 126 1.08 -2.12 0.47
CA VAL A 126 0.92 -2.93 -0.75
C VAL A 126 2.17 -2.78 -1.61
N SER A 127 2.89 -3.89 -1.77
CA SER A 127 4.02 -3.98 -2.69
C SER A 127 3.51 -4.06 -4.13
N ILE A 128 3.94 -3.13 -4.98
CA ILE A 128 3.44 -3.01 -6.35
C ILE A 128 4.56 -2.95 -7.38
N GLN A 129 4.21 -3.32 -8.61
CA GLN A 129 4.92 -2.89 -9.80
C GLN A 129 4.22 -1.66 -10.37
N GLU A 130 4.97 -0.61 -10.63
CA GLU A 130 4.44 0.62 -11.22
C GLU A 130 5.21 1.04 -12.47
N GLU A 131 4.54 1.77 -13.34
CA GLU A 131 5.16 2.50 -14.44
C GLU A 131 5.05 3.99 -14.20
N GLN A 132 6.17 4.71 -14.26
CA GLN A 132 6.22 6.17 -14.17
C GLN A 132 6.41 6.77 -15.55
N LEU A 133 5.41 7.49 -16.03
CA LEU A 133 5.55 8.35 -17.19
C LEU A 133 6.27 9.62 -16.78
N ARG A 134 7.43 9.89 -17.38
CA ARG A 134 8.23 11.07 -17.16
C ARG A 134 8.29 11.90 -18.43
N ARG A 135 8.01 13.19 -18.29
CA ARG A 135 8.15 14.16 -19.38
C ARG A 135 9.29 15.11 -19.11
N TYR A 136 10.06 15.39 -20.14
CA TYR A 136 11.12 16.39 -20.06
C TYR A 136 10.51 17.79 -20.05
N SER A 137 10.79 18.59 -19.04
CA SER A 137 10.27 19.96 -18.90
C SER A 137 11.40 20.97 -19.05
N ARG A 138 11.27 21.88 -20.00
CA ARG A 138 12.03 23.13 -20.05
C ARG A 138 11.38 24.11 -19.11
N ARG A 139 11.97 24.39 -17.95
CA ARG A 139 11.46 25.50 -17.13
C ARG A 139 11.96 26.84 -17.65
N CYS A 140 11.03 27.75 -17.89
CA CYS A 140 11.29 29.18 -17.99
C CYS A 140 11.65 29.69 -16.59
N HIS A 141 12.84 30.12 -16.31
CA HIS A 141 13.42 30.75 -15.10
C HIS A 141 14.68 30.04 -14.63
N GLY A 142 15.70 29.94 -15.48
CA GLY A 142 17.10 29.71 -15.07
C GLY A 142 17.42 28.40 -14.33
N LYS A 143 16.46 27.52 -14.03
CA LYS A 143 16.71 26.26 -13.34
C LYS A 143 16.82 25.09 -14.30
N ARG A 144 17.75 24.16 -13.99
CA ARG A 144 18.12 22.98 -14.79
C ARG A 144 16.90 22.25 -15.38
N ARG A 145 17.03 21.83 -16.63
CA ARG A 145 16.13 20.90 -17.32
C ARG A 145 15.95 19.64 -16.45
N THR A 146 14.71 19.26 -16.11
CA THR A 146 14.45 18.11 -15.26
C THR A 146 13.33 17.24 -15.82
N TRP A 147 13.48 15.93 -15.63
CA TRP A 147 12.41 14.98 -15.85
C TRP A 147 11.35 15.11 -14.73
N ARG A 148 10.09 15.28 -15.11
CA ARG A 148 8.98 15.31 -14.16
C ARG A 148 8.13 14.05 -14.32
N VAL A 149 7.76 13.45 -13.21
CA VAL A 149 6.73 12.41 -13.19
C VAL A 149 5.39 13.07 -13.48
N VAL A 150 4.79 12.70 -14.58
CA VAL A 150 3.47 13.19 -15.04
C VAL A 150 2.38 12.25 -14.57
N GLU A 151 2.65 10.95 -14.60
CA GLU A 151 1.69 9.90 -14.30
C GLU A 151 2.39 8.71 -13.64
N ARG A 152 1.66 8.01 -12.77
CA ARG A 152 2.07 6.73 -12.19
C ARG A 152 0.95 5.73 -12.48
N ARG A 153 1.28 4.61 -13.08
CA ARG A 153 0.34 3.55 -13.43
C ARG A 153 0.63 2.30 -12.64
N LEU A 154 -0.41 1.65 -12.14
CA LEU A 154 -0.31 0.32 -11.54
C LEU A 154 -0.11 -0.70 -12.66
N LEU A 155 0.92 -1.54 -12.55
CA LEU A 155 1.12 -2.68 -13.44
C LEU A 155 0.61 -3.97 -12.79
N SER A 156 1.00 -4.19 -11.53
CA SER A 156 0.53 -5.34 -10.74
C SER A 156 0.65 -5.07 -9.24
N VAL A 157 -0.17 -5.75 -8.46
CA VAL A 157 -0.02 -5.91 -7.02
C VAL A 157 0.75 -7.20 -6.79
N LEU A 158 1.83 -7.12 -5.99
CA LEU A 158 2.72 -8.25 -5.72
C LEU A 158 2.37 -8.92 -4.40
N GLU A 159 2.31 -8.12 -3.32
CA GLU A 159 2.16 -8.63 -1.96
C GLU A 159 1.49 -7.58 -1.07
N ARG A 160 0.83 -8.04 -0.01
CA ARG A 160 0.12 -7.20 0.96
C ARG A 160 0.65 -7.46 2.36
N PHE A 161 0.89 -6.41 3.11
CA PHE A 161 1.42 -6.45 4.47
C PHE A 161 0.47 -5.69 5.40
N PRO A 162 -0.41 -6.39 6.12
CA PRO A 162 -1.31 -5.77 7.08
C PRO A 162 -0.59 -5.41 8.38
N PHE A 163 -0.98 -4.28 8.97
CA PHE A 163 -0.55 -3.77 10.27
C PHE A 163 -1.81 -3.36 11.03
N ASP A 164 -2.39 -4.29 11.78
CA ASP A 164 -3.63 -4.10 12.53
C ASP A 164 -3.38 -3.62 13.95
N ALA A 165 -2.17 -3.84 14.47
CA ALA A 165 -1.74 -3.43 15.80
C ALA A 165 -0.32 -2.84 15.78
N PRO A 166 0.06 -2.03 16.79
CA PRO A 166 1.41 -1.51 16.91
C PRO A 166 2.50 -2.59 16.92
N SER A 167 2.22 -3.77 17.51
CA SER A 167 3.14 -4.92 17.55
C SER A 167 3.56 -5.41 16.16
N ASP A 168 2.70 -5.22 15.15
CA ASP A 168 2.97 -5.69 13.80
C ASP A 168 4.13 -4.94 13.14
N LEU A 169 4.45 -3.74 13.64
CA LEU A 169 5.62 -2.99 13.18
C LEU A 169 6.94 -3.77 13.38
N TRP A 170 6.98 -4.74 14.31
CA TRP A 170 8.15 -5.58 14.50
C TRP A 170 8.45 -6.50 13.32
N GLN A 171 7.46 -6.80 12.46
CA GLN A 171 7.67 -7.56 11.21
C GLN A 171 8.64 -6.86 10.26
N LEU A 172 8.78 -5.54 10.39
CA LEU A 172 9.68 -4.73 9.57
C LEU A 172 11.11 -4.63 10.14
N ILE A 173 11.33 -5.16 11.34
CA ILE A 173 12.60 -5.06 12.06
C ILE A 173 13.24 -6.44 12.13
N PRO A 174 14.50 -6.60 11.72
CA PRO A 174 15.19 -7.88 11.79
C PRO A 174 15.22 -8.42 13.22
N PRO A 175 15.04 -9.74 13.41
CA PRO A 175 15.10 -10.37 14.73
C PRO A 175 16.48 -10.29 15.38
N THR A 176 17.51 -9.99 14.60
CA THR A 176 18.90 -9.80 15.05
C THR A 176 19.13 -8.48 15.78
N LEU A 177 18.12 -7.58 15.83
CA LEU A 177 18.23 -6.34 16.61
C LEU A 177 18.36 -6.69 18.09
N PRO A 178 19.44 -6.25 18.81
CA PRO A 178 19.60 -6.50 20.23
C PRO A 178 18.47 -5.80 21.05
N ASP A 179 18.26 -6.28 22.26
CA ASP A 179 17.42 -5.60 23.23
C ASP A 179 18.20 -5.55 24.56
N PRO A 180 18.53 -4.35 25.06
CA PRO A 180 18.19 -3.03 24.54
C PRO A 180 18.99 -2.60 23.30
N PHE A 181 18.46 -1.60 22.56
CA PHE A 181 19.07 -1.13 21.34
C PHE A 181 19.15 0.42 21.25
N GLU A 182 20.07 0.89 20.42
CA GLU A 182 20.20 2.29 20.01
C GLU A 182 19.80 2.46 18.53
N THR A 183 19.63 3.71 18.08
CA THR A 183 19.39 4.01 16.65
C THR A 183 20.53 3.56 15.72
N SER A 184 21.76 3.47 16.22
CA SER A 184 22.90 2.89 15.53
C SER A 184 22.72 1.41 15.21
N HIS A 185 22.18 0.63 16.15
CA HIS A 185 21.87 -0.77 15.97
C HIS A 185 20.76 -0.96 14.92
N LEU A 186 19.69 -0.12 14.97
CA LEU A 186 18.64 -0.11 13.92
C LEU A 186 19.20 0.20 12.53
N ALA A 187 20.08 1.23 12.45
CA ALA A 187 20.70 1.62 11.19
C ALA A 187 21.51 0.47 10.58
N LEU A 188 22.31 -0.20 11.41
CA LEU A 188 23.12 -1.37 10.99
C LEU A 188 22.26 -2.55 10.58
N ALA A 189 21.29 -2.94 11.42
CA ALA A 189 20.43 -4.09 11.19
C ALA A 189 19.58 -3.97 9.90
N LEU A 190 19.17 -2.75 9.56
CA LEU A 190 18.34 -2.48 8.38
C LEU A 190 19.13 -2.05 7.14
N GLY A 191 20.46 -1.80 7.26
CA GLY A 191 21.27 -1.25 6.18
C GLY A 191 20.82 0.16 5.74
N HIS A 192 20.28 0.94 6.67
CA HIS A 192 19.74 2.28 6.40
C HIS A 192 20.55 3.39 7.09
N PRO A 193 20.50 4.63 6.56
CA PRO A 193 21.17 5.76 7.20
C PRO A 193 20.54 6.08 8.55
N ARG A 194 21.36 6.65 9.46
CA ARG A 194 20.96 6.95 10.84
C ARG A 194 19.72 7.82 10.96
N TRP A 195 19.52 8.78 10.07
CA TRP A 195 18.32 9.64 10.08
C TRP A 195 17.03 8.83 9.88
N PHE A 196 17.07 7.76 9.08
CA PHE A 196 15.93 6.89 8.87
C PHE A 196 15.69 5.98 10.08
N ALA A 197 16.76 5.43 10.68
CA ALA A 197 16.69 4.68 11.93
C ALA A 197 16.08 5.52 13.08
N GLN A 198 16.35 6.83 13.11
CA GLN A 198 15.73 7.75 14.07
C GLN A 198 14.22 7.88 13.87
N LYS A 199 13.74 7.93 12.61
CA LYS A 199 12.30 7.90 12.30
C LYS A 199 11.65 6.60 12.77
N ILE A 200 12.30 5.47 12.53
CA ILE A 200 11.84 4.15 12.98
C ILE A 200 11.72 4.13 14.50
N ALA A 201 12.80 4.48 15.23
CA ALA A 201 12.78 4.50 16.69
C ALA A 201 11.70 5.44 17.24
N TYR A 202 11.49 6.59 16.59
CA TYR A 202 10.40 7.51 16.93
C TYR A 202 9.04 6.85 16.75
N CYS A 203 8.79 6.23 15.60
CA CYS A 203 7.51 5.54 15.32
C CYS A 203 7.25 4.42 16.32
N LEU A 204 8.23 3.54 16.56
CA LEU A 204 8.10 2.43 17.51
C LEU A 204 7.78 2.93 18.93
N ARG A 205 8.44 4.02 19.36
CA ARG A 205 8.18 4.62 20.67
C ARG A 205 6.79 5.24 20.76
N GLN A 206 6.39 6.02 19.75
CA GLN A 206 5.08 6.68 19.76
C GLN A 206 3.93 5.68 19.59
N SER A 207 4.15 4.59 18.86
CA SER A 207 3.19 3.47 18.79
C SER A 207 3.13 2.63 20.06
N GLY A 208 4.04 2.86 21.03
CA GLY A 208 4.02 2.18 22.32
C GLY A 208 4.58 0.76 22.30
N VAL A 209 5.33 0.38 21.28
CA VAL A 209 6.00 -0.94 21.22
C VAL A 209 7.44 -0.92 21.73
N THR A 210 7.97 0.27 22.01
CA THR A 210 9.26 0.47 22.70
C THR A 210 9.17 1.60 23.72
N THR A 211 10.05 1.54 24.70
CA THR A 211 10.27 2.65 25.66
C THR A 211 11.73 3.05 25.67
N ALA A 212 12.01 4.31 25.98
CA ALA A 212 13.37 4.78 26.23
C ALA A 212 13.73 4.47 27.68
N ILE A 213 14.75 3.66 27.91
CA ILE A 213 15.20 3.22 29.23
C ILE A 213 16.41 3.99 29.76
N GLY A 214 17.06 4.80 28.90
CA GLY A 214 18.24 5.57 29.29
C GLY A 214 18.91 6.28 28.12
N LYS A 215 20.13 6.75 28.38
CA LYS A 215 21.00 7.37 27.37
C LYS A 215 22.40 6.78 27.46
N LYS A 216 23.07 6.65 26.30
CA LYS A 216 24.46 6.34 26.18
C LYS A 216 25.12 7.44 25.36
N GLY A 217 25.83 8.36 26.03
CA GLY A 217 26.25 9.62 25.44
C GLY A 217 25.02 10.44 24.97
N ASN A 218 24.98 10.82 23.70
CA ASN A 218 23.87 11.56 23.09
C ASN A 218 22.77 10.66 22.49
N SER A 219 22.92 9.33 22.56
CA SER A 219 21.95 8.38 21.97
C SER A 219 20.98 7.89 23.04
N LEU A 220 19.69 7.84 22.68
CA LEU A 220 18.68 7.15 23.50
C LEU A 220 18.88 5.64 23.35
N VAL A 221 18.69 4.93 24.46
CA VAL A 221 18.65 3.48 24.54
C VAL A 221 17.18 3.06 24.70
N TYR A 222 16.74 2.17 23.85
CA TYR A 222 15.35 1.69 23.79
C TYR A 222 15.28 0.22 24.21
N SER A 223 14.17 -0.17 24.83
CA SER A 223 13.82 -1.56 25.07
C SER A 223 12.44 -1.86 24.48
N ARG A 224 12.26 -3.10 24.05
CA ARG A 224 10.96 -3.60 23.58
C ARG A 224 9.98 -3.63 24.74
N LEU A 225 8.75 -3.26 24.49
CA LEU A 225 7.66 -3.51 25.42
C LEU A 225 7.02 -4.85 25.05
N ALA A 226 6.84 -5.71 26.03
CA ALA A 226 6.04 -6.92 25.87
C ALA A 226 4.62 -6.52 25.43
N PRO A 227 3.97 -7.26 24.52
CA PRO A 227 2.57 -7.03 24.24
C PRO A 227 1.79 -7.10 25.54
N SER A 228 1.09 -6.02 25.90
CA SER A 228 0.22 -6.00 27.07
C SER A 228 -0.85 -7.05 26.86
N ALA A 229 -0.88 -8.08 27.69
CA ALA A 229 -1.96 -9.05 27.78
C ALA A 229 -3.17 -8.35 28.42
N THR A 230 -3.79 -7.42 27.69
CA THR A 230 -5.00 -6.74 28.14
C THR A 230 -6.15 -7.21 27.26
N GLY A 231 -6.89 -8.21 27.76
CA GLY A 231 -8.20 -8.52 27.20
C GLY A 231 -8.51 -9.99 26.95
N LEU A 232 -8.22 -10.88 27.92
CA LEU A 232 -8.85 -12.23 27.97
C LEU A 232 -8.89 -12.74 29.42
N ASP A 233 -9.62 -12.04 30.27
CA ASP A 233 -10.08 -12.63 31.53
C ASP A 233 -11.45 -12.02 31.85
N THR A 234 -12.50 -12.59 31.30
CA THR A 234 -13.84 -12.71 31.90
C THR A 234 -14.72 -13.53 30.96
N ALA A 235 -14.70 -14.82 31.12
CA ALA A 235 -15.86 -15.73 30.95
C ALA A 235 -15.40 -17.19 30.77
N ALA A 236 -14.92 -17.80 31.84
CA ALA A 236 -14.87 -19.26 31.94
C ALA A 236 -15.19 -19.68 33.35
N THR A 237 -16.49 -19.60 33.71
CA THR A 237 -16.99 -20.37 34.85
C THR A 237 -18.24 -21.11 34.39
N GLY A 238 -18.12 -22.43 34.30
CA GLY A 238 -19.26 -23.34 34.41
C GLY A 238 -19.87 -23.86 33.11
N ARG A 239 -19.44 -25.05 32.70
CA ARG A 239 -20.23 -26.26 32.74
C ARG A 239 -19.52 -27.42 32.05
N THR A 240 -19.07 -28.34 32.89
CA THR A 240 -18.73 -29.72 32.54
C THR A 240 -19.99 -30.43 32.03
N SER A 241 -19.95 -31.01 30.87
CA SER A 241 -20.73 -32.22 30.56
C SER A 241 -20.05 -32.97 29.43
N ALA A 242 -19.66 -34.18 29.78
CA ALA A 242 -19.08 -35.18 28.90
C ALA A 242 -20.07 -35.65 27.83
N MET A 243 -19.59 -35.94 26.63
CA MET A 243 -19.92 -37.16 25.90
C MET A 243 -18.94 -37.40 24.74
N ALA A 244 -18.62 -38.67 24.63
CA ALA A 244 -17.60 -39.32 23.84
C ALA A 244 -17.84 -39.37 22.32
N PRO A 245 -16.88 -39.96 21.54
CA PRO A 245 -16.69 -39.71 20.10
C PRO A 245 -17.50 -40.69 19.23
N MET A 246 -17.88 -40.24 18.04
CA MET A 246 -18.31 -41.13 16.97
C MET A 246 -17.51 -40.88 15.68
N ALA A 247 -17.17 -41.99 15.06
CA ALA A 247 -16.24 -42.21 13.98
C ALA A 247 -16.75 -41.84 12.58
N SER A 248 -15.76 -41.57 11.73
CA SER A 248 -15.56 -41.91 10.29
C SER A 248 -16.71 -41.90 9.29
N ASN A 249 -16.42 -41.28 8.19
CA ASN A 249 -16.50 -41.66 6.75
C ASN A 249 -16.98 -40.45 5.95
N ASP A 250 -16.50 -40.09 4.83
CA ASP A 250 -16.03 -40.68 3.64
C ASP A 250 -15.45 -39.60 2.71
N ALA A 251 -14.34 -39.89 2.14
CA ALA A 251 -13.76 -39.13 1.04
C ALA A 251 -14.57 -39.35 -0.25
N ARG A 252 -15.02 -38.30 -0.89
CA ARG A 252 -15.37 -38.36 -2.32
C ARG A 252 -14.60 -37.28 -3.11
N LEU A 253 -13.63 -37.76 -3.85
CA LEU A 253 -13.03 -37.07 -4.98
C LEU A 253 -14.12 -36.72 -6.00
N ILE A 254 -14.16 -35.48 -6.41
CA ILE A 254 -14.87 -35.06 -7.61
C ILE A 254 -13.84 -34.53 -8.58
N THR A 255 -13.58 -35.32 -9.63
CA THR A 255 -12.80 -34.97 -10.83
C THR A 255 -13.59 -34.03 -11.73
N PRO A 256 -12.96 -33.06 -12.41
CA PRO A 256 -13.64 -32.22 -13.41
C PRO A 256 -13.76 -32.95 -14.77
N PRO A 257 -14.78 -32.64 -15.55
CA PRO A 257 -14.99 -33.27 -16.86
C PRO A 257 -14.08 -32.68 -17.94
N SER A 258 -13.59 -33.57 -18.76
CA SER A 258 -12.78 -33.36 -19.95
C SER A 258 -13.49 -32.58 -21.05
N ALA A 259 -12.77 -31.67 -21.69
CA ALA A 259 -13.19 -30.96 -22.89
C ALA A 259 -13.27 -31.88 -24.12
N SER A 260 -14.39 -31.84 -24.80
CA SER A 260 -14.59 -32.44 -26.12
C SER A 260 -14.43 -31.39 -27.20
N THR A 261 -13.49 -31.66 -28.09
CA THR A 261 -13.23 -31.01 -29.37
C THR A 261 -14.43 -31.09 -30.31
N ARG A 262 -14.82 -29.97 -30.91
CA ARG A 262 -15.40 -29.97 -32.27
C ARG A 262 -14.94 -28.75 -33.04
N SER A 263 -14.25 -29.07 -34.13
CA SER A 263 -13.89 -28.22 -35.27
C SER A 263 -15.13 -27.77 -36.04
N SER A 264 -15.19 -26.53 -36.50
CA SER A 264 -15.76 -26.20 -37.80
C SER A 264 -15.24 -24.85 -38.26
N GLU A 265 -14.58 -24.91 -39.42
CA GLU A 265 -14.10 -23.81 -40.23
C GLU A 265 -15.26 -22.93 -40.73
N SER A 266 -15.01 -21.61 -40.81
CA SER A 266 -15.49 -20.80 -41.94
C SER A 266 -14.68 -19.51 -42.01
N SER A 267 -13.88 -19.48 -43.06
CA SER A 267 -13.19 -18.32 -43.60
C SER A 267 -14.19 -17.29 -44.15
N THR A 268 -14.03 -16.03 -43.77
CA THR A 268 -14.53 -14.89 -44.56
C THR A 268 -13.49 -13.81 -44.60
N SER A 269 -12.88 -13.70 -45.74
CA SER A 269 -12.00 -12.64 -46.22
C SER A 269 -12.83 -11.34 -46.36
N PHE A 270 -12.38 -10.22 -45.77
CA PHE A 270 -12.80 -8.89 -46.19
C PHE A 270 -11.58 -8.11 -46.61
N ASP A 271 -11.51 -7.96 -47.94
CA ASP A 271 -10.65 -7.04 -48.66
C ASP A 271 -11.08 -5.59 -48.39
N VAL A 272 -10.14 -4.70 -48.05
CA VAL A 272 -10.35 -3.27 -47.99
C VAL A 272 -9.33 -2.62 -48.94
N PRO A 273 -9.78 -1.83 -49.93
CA PRO A 273 -8.91 -1.25 -50.93
C PRO A 273 -8.13 -0.05 -50.43
N LEU A 274 -6.85 -0.02 -50.76
CA LEU A 274 -5.93 1.11 -50.73
C LEU A 274 -6.47 2.27 -51.59
N ARG A 275 -6.66 3.44 -51.02
CA ARG A 275 -6.77 4.69 -51.79
C ARG A 275 -5.42 5.40 -51.80
N GLU A 276 -4.86 5.45 -53.00
CA GLU A 276 -3.85 6.42 -53.42
C GLU A 276 -4.38 7.85 -53.19
N VAL A 277 -3.58 8.69 -52.57
CA VAL A 277 -3.75 10.16 -52.61
C VAL A 277 -2.54 10.77 -53.28
N ASP A 278 -2.86 11.32 -54.39
CA ASP A 278 -2.11 12.05 -55.39
C ASP A 278 -1.20 13.16 -54.83
N GLN A 279 0.01 13.19 -55.31
CA GLN A 279 0.93 14.33 -55.23
C GLN A 279 0.49 15.41 -56.21
N ARG A 280 0.22 16.62 -55.75
CA ARG A 280 0.50 17.84 -56.50
C ARG A 280 0.37 19.11 -55.60
N ARG A 281 1.48 19.83 -55.61
CA ARG A 281 1.82 21.24 -55.34
C ARG A 281 2.24 21.60 -53.93
#